data_f83148e745861da12e1361e217034aa3
#
_entry.id   f83148e745861da12e1361e217034aa3
#
_cell.length_a   1.000
_cell.length_b   1.000
_cell.length_c   1.000
_cell.angle_alpha   90.00
_cell.angle_beta   90.00
_cell.angle_gamma   90.00
#
_symmetry.space_group_name_H-M   'P 1'
#
loop_
_entity.id
_entity.type
_entity.pdbx_description
1 polymer ?
#
loop_
_entity_poly.entity_id
_entity_poly.type
_entity_poly.pdbx_seq_one_letter_code
_entity_poly.pdbx_strand_id
1 'polypeptide(L)'
;QLQEKAKIRKQTGTFLMEGKREIELAVKGGYQIETILFLPDLISEKEVKKLTVSDCIEISKEVYQKLAYRDTTEGILAVAKSKSHQLSDLKLSENPLILVAEGIEKPGNIGALLRTADAANIDAVIIANPKSDVYNPNVVRSSVGCLFTNQIAIGTTVEVIAYLKKHNIAIYSATLQNSNSYHIENYTTPTALVVGTEATGLTEPWRTESTQNIIIPMQGEIDSMNVSVAAAILLFEAKRQRGF
;
A
#
# COMPACT_ATOMS: atom_id res chain seq x y z
N GLN A 1 -18.50 -11.21 -6.49
CA GLN A 1 -18.69 -10.80 -5.08
C GLN A 1 -17.36 -10.31 -4.45
N LEU A 2 -16.24 -11.08 -4.57
CA LEU A 2 -14.93 -10.61 -4.04
C LEU A 2 -14.44 -9.33 -4.71
N GLN A 3 -14.78 -9.09 -5.96
CA GLN A 3 -14.47 -7.85 -6.68
C GLN A 3 -15.24 -6.64 -6.15
N GLU A 4 -16.51 -6.81 -5.80
CA GLU A 4 -17.42 -5.69 -5.55
C GLU A 4 -17.57 -5.36 -4.07
N LYS A 5 -17.54 -6.37 -3.19
CA LYS A 5 -18.02 -6.26 -1.80
C LYS A 5 -16.88 -6.45 -0.79
N ALA A 6 -16.42 -5.37 -0.18
CA ALA A 6 -15.46 -5.41 0.93
C ALA A 6 -15.94 -6.29 2.09
N LYS A 7 -17.27 -6.28 2.37
CA LYS A 7 -17.87 -7.13 3.39
C LYS A 7 -17.62 -8.62 3.15
N ILE A 8 -17.72 -9.06 1.89
CA ILE A 8 -17.47 -10.48 1.53
C ILE A 8 -16.00 -10.82 1.71
N ARG A 9 -15.05 -9.96 1.22
CA ARG A 9 -13.61 -10.17 1.44
C ARG A 9 -13.27 -10.28 2.93
N LYS A 10 -13.85 -9.42 3.74
CA LYS A 10 -13.66 -9.44 5.20
C LYS A 10 -14.24 -10.72 5.86
N GLN A 11 -15.42 -11.16 5.43
CA GLN A 11 -16.08 -12.35 5.98
C GLN A 11 -15.37 -13.65 5.58
N THR A 12 -14.92 -13.75 4.33
CA THR A 12 -14.22 -14.94 3.82
C THR A 12 -12.73 -14.93 4.17
N GLY A 13 -12.16 -13.76 4.50
CA GLY A 13 -10.73 -13.61 4.65
C GLY A 13 -9.96 -13.83 3.35
N THR A 14 -10.61 -13.61 2.19
CA THR A 14 -10.01 -13.86 0.88
C THR A 14 -10.21 -12.67 -0.06
N PHE A 15 -9.35 -12.58 -1.06
CA PHE A 15 -9.44 -11.56 -2.10
C PHE A 15 -9.03 -12.11 -3.46
N LEU A 16 -9.37 -11.37 -4.51
CA LEU A 16 -9.04 -11.72 -5.88
C LEU A 16 -7.86 -10.87 -6.37
N MET A 17 -6.93 -11.51 -7.08
CA MET A 17 -5.85 -10.86 -7.81
C MET A 17 -5.81 -11.35 -9.25
N GLU A 18 -5.23 -10.55 -10.13
CA GLU A 18 -5.16 -10.78 -11.56
C GLU A 18 -3.74 -10.52 -12.06
N GLY A 19 -3.24 -11.40 -12.91
CA GLY A 19 -1.92 -11.30 -13.53
C GLY A 19 -0.89 -12.25 -12.95
N LYS A 20 -0.04 -12.78 -13.81
CA LYS A 20 1.01 -13.73 -13.46
C LYS A 20 2.02 -13.11 -12.48
N ARG A 21 2.46 -11.89 -12.79
CA ARG A 21 3.41 -11.15 -11.96
C ARG A 21 2.88 -10.89 -10.54
N GLU A 22 1.63 -10.46 -10.42
CA GLU A 22 0.98 -10.21 -9.14
C GLU A 22 0.91 -11.49 -8.29
N ILE A 23 0.58 -12.63 -8.92
CA ILE A 23 0.53 -13.94 -8.26
C ILE A 23 1.92 -14.37 -7.81
N GLU A 24 2.96 -14.23 -8.64
CA GLU A 24 4.34 -14.54 -8.31
C GLU A 24 4.82 -13.70 -7.10
N LEU A 25 4.52 -12.41 -7.10
CA LEU A 25 4.88 -11.52 -5.99
C LEU A 25 4.09 -11.84 -4.71
N ALA A 26 2.83 -12.24 -4.83
CA ALA A 26 2.03 -12.67 -3.69
C ALA A 26 2.60 -13.95 -3.06
N VAL A 27 2.96 -14.94 -3.86
CA VAL A 27 3.62 -16.16 -3.39
C VAL A 27 4.95 -15.83 -2.70
N LYS A 28 5.79 -15.00 -3.33
CA LYS A 28 7.06 -14.53 -2.74
C LYS A 28 6.83 -13.77 -1.42
N GLY A 29 5.77 -12.98 -1.36
CA GLY A 29 5.35 -12.25 -0.16
C GLY A 29 4.70 -13.13 0.92
N GLY A 30 4.64 -14.45 0.73
CA GLY A 30 4.09 -15.41 1.71
C GLY A 30 2.56 -15.36 1.81
N TYR A 31 1.87 -15.01 0.74
CA TYR A 31 0.41 -15.13 0.65
C TYR A 31 0.01 -16.55 0.28
N GLN A 32 -1.00 -17.07 0.93
CA GLN A 32 -1.55 -18.38 0.63
C GLN A 32 -2.55 -18.26 -0.52
N ILE A 33 -2.20 -18.83 -1.67
CA ILE A 33 -3.10 -18.96 -2.80
C ILE A 33 -4.04 -20.15 -2.54
N GLU A 34 -5.34 -19.93 -2.63
CA GLU A 34 -6.35 -20.99 -2.46
C GLU A 34 -6.73 -21.64 -3.79
N THR A 35 -6.98 -20.80 -4.79
CA THR A 35 -7.45 -21.27 -6.10
C THR A 35 -6.88 -20.40 -7.20
N ILE A 36 -6.47 -21.01 -8.30
CA ILE A 36 -6.15 -20.31 -9.55
C ILE A 36 -7.23 -20.64 -10.58
N LEU A 37 -7.74 -19.60 -11.23
CA LEU A 37 -8.61 -19.69 -12.39
C LEU A 37 -7.78 -19.29 -13.62
N PHE A 38 -7.79 -20.11 -14.68
CA PHE A 38 -7.00 -19.80 -15.85
C PHE A 38 -7.75 -20.09 -17.15
N LEU A 39 -7.43 -19.31 -18.18
CA LEU A 39 -7.95 -19.47 -19.53
C LEU A 39 -6.89 -20.18 -20.39
N PRO A 40 -7.10 -21.43 -20.83
CA PRO A 40 -6.10 -22.23 -21.55
C PRO A 40 -5.60 -21.61 -22.84
N ASP A 41 -6.43 -20.79 -23.49
CA ASP A 41 -6.06 -20.07 -24.71
C ASP A 41 -4.92 -19.06 -24.51
N LEU A 42 -4.71 -18.57 -23.26
CA LEU A 42 -3.74 -17.53 -22.92
C LEU A 42 -2.58 -18.04 -22.06
N ILE A 43 -2.80 -19.03 -21.21
CA ILE A 43 -1.78 -19.60 -20.33
C ILE A 43 -1.98 -21.11 -20.17
N SER A 44 -0.91 -21.88 -20.31
CA SER A 44 -0.98 -23.33 -20.15
C SER A 44 -1.07 -23.77 -18.69
N GLU A 45 -1.76 -24.90 -18.44
CA GLU A 45 -1.83 -25.51 -17.10
C GLU A 45 -0.43 -25.79 -16.52
N LYS A 46 0.53 -26.17 -17.37
CA LYS A 46 1.93 -26.40 -16.96
C LYS A 46 2.60 -25.14 -16.40
N GLU A 47 2.31 -23.97 -16.97
CA GLU A 47 2.81 -22.69 -16.49
C GLU A 47 2.13 -22.28 -15.16
N VAL A 48 0.81 -22.48 -15.08
CA VAL A 48 0.04 -22.22 -13.86
C VAL A 48 0.55 -23.05 -12.68
N LYS A 49 0.80 -24.34 -12.87
CA LYS A 49 1.34 -25.25 -11.85
C LYS A 49 2.74 -24.91 -11.37
N LYS A 50 3.50 -24.09 -12.09
CA LYS A 50 4.80 -23.57 -11.61
C LYS A 50 4.65 -22.44 -10.61
N LEU A 51 3.51 -21.74 -10.58
CA LEU A 51 3.30 -20.59 -9.72
C LEU A 51 2.95 -21.01 -8.29
N THR A 52 2.20 -22.09 -8.14
CA THR A 52 1.71 -22.56 -6.85
C THR A 52 1.23 -24.01 -6.92
N VAL A 53 1.11 -24.64 -5.74
CA VAL A 53 0.55 -25.99 -5.60
C VAL A 53 -0.97 -25.98 -5.32
N SER A 54 -1.63 -24.83 -5.49
CA SER A 54 -3.05 -24.65 -5.22
C SER A 54 -3.93 -25.33 -6.27
N ASP A 55 -5.22 -25.42 -5.96
CA ASP A 55 -6.21 -25.90 -6.94
C ASP A 55 -6.26 -25.00 -8.17
N CYS A 56 -6.18 -25.62 -9.33
CA CYS A 56 -6.24 -24.94 -10.64
C CYS A 56 -7.52 -25.32 -11.35
N ILE A 57 -8.30 -24.32 -11.74
CA ILE A 57 -9.58 -24.48 -12.42
C ILE A 57 -9.49 -23.81 -13.78
N GLU A 58 -9.72 -24.60 -14.82
CA GLU A 58 -9.89 -24.10 -16.17
C GLU A 58 -11.24 -23.37 -16.30
N ILE A 59 -11.25 -22.19 -16.89
CA ILE A 59 -12.45 -21.40 -17.12
C ILE A 59 -12.57 -21.00 -18.59
N SER A 60 -13.82 -20.79 -19.04
CA SER A 60 -14.08 -20.31 -20.40
C SER A 60 -13.75 -18.82 -20.55
N LYS A 61 -13.62 -18.38 -21.80
CA LYS A 61 -13.38 -16.98 -22.14
C LYS A 61 -14.46 -16.04 -21.59
N GLU A 62 -15.73 -16.48 -21.64
CA GLU A 62 -16.87 -15.71 -21.13
C GLU A 62 -16.81 -15.55 -19.61
N VAL A 63 -16.40 -16.58 -18.88
CA VAL A 63 -16.21 -16.53 -17.42
C VAL A 63 -15.02 -15.65 -17.11
N TYR A 64 -13.90 -15.81 -17.82
CA TYR A 64 -12.73 -14.99 -17.63
C TYR A 64 -13.05 -13.48 -17.80
N GLN A 65 -13.71 -13.10 -18.90
CA GLN A 65 -14.11 -11.71 -19.18
C GLN A 65 -15.03 -11.11 -18.10
N LYS A 66 -15.86 -11.93 -17.46
CA LYS A 66 -16.70 -11.45 -16.31
C LYS A 66 -15.91 -11.27 -15.03
N LEU A 67 -14.80 -11.97 -14.86
CA LEU A 67 -13.99 -11.96 -13.66
C LEU A 67 -12.75 -11.06 -13.81
N ALA A 68 -12.24 -10.87 -15.00
CA ALA A 68 -11.10 -10.03 -15.26
C ALA A 68 -11.48 -8.56 -15.13
N TYR A 69 -10.58 -7.78 -14.59
CA TYR A 69 -10.73 -6.33 -14.45
C TYR A 69 -10.17 -5.59 -15.68
N ARG A 70 -9.32 -6.26 -16.44
CA ARG A 70 -8.69 -5.74 -17.68
C ARG A 70 -9.11 -6.59 -18.87
N ASP A 71 -9.40 -5.96 -20.00
CA ASP A 71 -9.75 -6.64 -21.24
C ASP A 71 -8.55 -7.38 -21.89
N THR A 72 -7.33 -7.10 -21.46
CA THR A 72 -6.07 -7.57 -22.06
C THR A 72 -5.17 -8.25 -21.04
N THR A 73 -5.64 -9.24 -20.31
CA THR A 73 -4.86 -9.89 -19.27
C THR A 73 -4.31 -11.25 -19.68
N GLU A 74 -3.33 -11.68 -18.91
CA GLU A 74 -2.52 -12.88 -19.12
C GLU A 74 -3.30 -14.20 -18.92
N GLY A 75 -4.64 -14.13 -18.85
CA GLY A 75 -5.50 -15.31 -18.75
C GLY A 75 -5.50 -15.99 -17.38
N ILE A 76 -5.09 -15.30 -16.31
CA ILE A 76 -4.94 -15.90 -14.99
C ILE A 76 -5.47 -14.98 -13.90
N LEU A 77 -6.21 -15.59 -12.95
CA LEU A 77 -6.76 -14.98 -11.75
C LEU A 77 -6.46 -15.89 -10.57
N ALA A 78 -6.27 -15.32 -9.38
CA ALA A 78 -6.10 -16.11 -8.17
C ALA A 78 -6.96 -15.59 -7.03
N VAL A 79 -7.47 -16.51 -6.22
CA VAL A 79 -8.06 -16.24 -4.91
C VAL A 79 -7.01 -16.56 -3.87
N ALA A 80 -6.71 -15.60 -2.98
CA ALA A 80 -5.73 -15.75 -1.93
C ALA A 80 -6.28 -15.32 -0.57
N LYS A 81 -5.68 -15.83 0.51
CA LYS A 81 -5.99 -15.40 1.88
C LYS A 81 -5.42 -14.04 2.18
N SER A 82 -6.23 -13.19 2.82
CA SER A 82 -5.79 -11.90 3.34
C SER A 82 -4.93 -12.06 4.59
N LYS A 83 -4.00 -11.11 4.82
CA LYS A 83 -3.22 -11.01 6.06
C LYS A 83 -3.88 -10.06 7.06
N SER A 84 -3.52 -10.15 8.33
CA SER A 84 -4.08 -9.35 9.42
C SER A 84 -3.65 -7.89 9.38
N HIS A 85 -2.45 -7.58 8.91
CA HIS A 85 -1.87 -6.23 8.86
C HIS A 85 -1.88 -5.49 10.20
N GLN A 86 -1.56 -6.18 11.30
CA GLN A 86 -1.47 -5.53 12.61
C GLN A 86 -0.15 -4.76 12.75
N LEU A 87 -0.17 -3.67 13.53
CA LEU A 87 1.04 -2.92 13.86
C LEU A 87 2.11 -3.79 14.54
N SER A 88 1.69 -4.76 15.36
CA SER A 88 2.56 -5.73 16.02
C SER A 88 3.29 -6.67 15.07
N ASP A 89 2.82 -6.83 13.84
CA ASP A 89 3.37 -7.75 12.85
C ASP A 89 4.55 -7.14 12.09
N LEU A 90 4.76 -5.83 12.23
CA LEU A 90 5.84 -5.10 11.55
C LEU A 90 7.22 -5.51 12.09
N LYS A 91 8.11 -5.86 11.18
CA LYS A 91 9.53 -6.14 11.44
C LYS A 91 10.36 -4.98 10.92
N LEU A 92 10.63 -4.02 11.80
CA LEU A 92 11.37 -2.82 11.45
C LEU A 92 12.88 -3.02 11.60
N SER A 93 13.67 -2.34 10.79
CA SER A 93 15.12 -2.23 10.96
C SER A 93 15.45 -1.40 12.20
N GLU A 94 16.74 -1.30 12.55
CA GLU A 94 17.19 -0.44 13.65
C GLU A 94 16.96 1.05 13.37
N ASN A 95 17.01 1.44 12.10
CA ASN A 95 16.79 2.82 11.65
C ASN A 95 15.67 2.89 10.60
N PRO A 96 14.40 2.65 10.99
CA PRO A 96 13.33 2.48 10.02
C PRO A 96 12.94 3.80 9.34
N LEU A 97 12.54 3.68 8.08
CA LEU A 97 11.81 4.71 7.34
C LEU A 97 10.42 4.19 7.04
N ILE A 98 9.41 4.87 7.53
CA ILE A 98 8.01 4.46 7.44
C ILE A 98 7.20 5.53 6.70
N LEU A 99 6.31 5.09 5.82
CA LEU A 99 5.26 5.95 5.26
C LEU A 99 3.95 5.70 6.02
N VAL A 100 3.36 6.75 6.55
CA VAL A 100 2.00 6.71 7.11
C VAL A 100 1.05 7.47 6.19
N ALA A 101 -0.05 6.83 5.82
CA ALA A 101 -1.08 7.40 4.96
C ALA A 101 -2.41 7.45 5.72
N GLU A 102 -2.85 8.65 6.10
CA GLU A 102 -4.09 8.81 6.87
C GLU A 102 -5.29 9.06 5.97
N GLY A 103 -6.35 8.29 6.19
CA GLY A 103 -7.68 8.56 5.65
C GLY A 103 -7.80 8.50 4.12
N ILE A 104 -6.84 7.88 3.43
CA ILE A 104 -6.84 7.85 1.97
C ILE A 104 -8.10 7.16 1.44
N GLU A 105 -8.88 7.90 0.64
CA GLU A 105 -10.17 7.43 0.13
C GLU A 105 -10.05 6.70 -1.21
N LYS A 106 -9.22 7.23 -2.13
CA LYS A 106 -9.08 6.68 -3.48
C LYS A 106 -8.18 5.44 -3.48
N PRO A 107 -8.71 4.25 -3.85
CA PRO A 107 -7.91 3.02 -3.89
C PRO A 107 -6.66 3.13 -4.78
N GLY A 108 -6.75 3.90 -5.89
CA GLY A 108 -5.61 4.15 -6.78
C GLY A 108 -4.45 4.86 -6.10
N ASN A 109 -4.72 5.79 -5.18
CA ASN A 109 -3.69 6.49 -4.41
C ASN A 109 -2.99 5.54 -3.43
N ILE A 110 -3.73 4.61 -2.79
CA ILE A 110 -3.12 3.59 -1.93
C ILE A 110 -2.14 2.75 -2.74
N GLY A 111 -2.56 2.25 -3.91
CA GLY A 111 -1.67 1.46 -4.77
C GLY A 111 -0.44 2.25 -5.25
N ALA A 112 -0.60 3.53 -5.58
CA ALA A 112 0.51 4.39 -5.96
C ALA A 112 1.49 4.64 -4.79
N LEU A 113 0.97 4.84 -3.57
CA LEU A 113 1.79 4.95 -2.35
C LEU A 113 2.62 3.68 -2.10
N LEU A 114 2.00 2.49 -2.27
CA LEU A 114 2.70 1.20 -2.14
C LEU A 114 3.82 1.04 -3.18
N ARG A 115 3.62 1.51 -4.41
CA ARG A 115 4.66 1.51 -5.45
C ARG A 115 5.80 2.47 -5.11
N THR A 116 5.49 3.64 -4.59
CA THR A 116 6.50 4.61 -4.16
C THR A 116 7.31 4.05 -2.98
N ALA A 117 6.66 3.41 -2.02
CA ALA A 117 7.28 2.76 -0.88
C ALA A 117 8.24 1.64 -1.30
N ASP A 118 7.82 0.79 -2.24
CA ASP A 118 8.64 -0.26 -2.83
C ASP A 118 9.86 0.32 -3.56
N ALA A 119 9.64 1.33 -4.40
CA ALA A 119 10.72 2.01 -5.13
C ALA A 119 11.75 2.67 -4.21
N ALA A 120 11.32 3.23 -3.08
CA ALA A 120 12.19 3.81 -2.07
C ALA A 120 12.78 2.76 -1.10
N ASN A 121 12.37 1.50 -1.20
CA ASN A 121 12.78 0.41 -0.30
C ASN A 121 12.71 0.84 1.17
N ILE A 122 11.52 1.24 1.62
CA ILE A 122 11.25 1.62 3.00
C ILE A 122 10.83 0.42 3.85
N ASP A 123 10.88 0.55 5.18
CA ASP A 123 10.60 -0.56 6.11
C ASP A 123 9.13 -0.96 6.12
N ALA A 124 8.20 0.01 6.09
CA ALA A 124 6.77 -0.26 6.17
C ALA A 124 5.90 0.87 5.62
N VAL A 125 4.68 0.51 5.23
CA VAL A 125 3.58 1.43 4.97
C VAL A 125 2.49 1.21 6.01
N ILE A 126 2.09 2.25 6.72
CA ILE A 126 0.99 2.19 7.69
C ILE A 126 -0.19 2.98 7.15
N ILE A 127 -1.35 2.35 7.09
CA ILE A 127 -2.59 2.99 6.68
C ILE A 127 -3.41 3.33 7.93
N ALA A 128 -3.43 4.60 8.29
CA ALA A 128 -4.17 5.11 9.43
C ALA A 128 -5.60 5.46 9.03
N ASN A 129 -6.58 5.08 9.85
CA ASN A 129 -8.02 5.31 9.60
C ASN A 129 -8.44 4.96 8.16
N PRO A 130 -8.27 3.72 7.70
CA PRO A 130 -8.52 3.33 6.31
C PRO A 130 -9.97 3.61 5.90
N LYS A 131 -10.14 4.29 4.78
CA LYS A 131 -11.45 4.51 4.13
C LYS A 131 -11.71 3.48 3.04
N SER A 132 -10.66 2.85 2.53
CA SER A 132 -10.72 1.77 1.55
C SER A 132 -10.06 0.51 2.09
N ASP A 133 -10.60 -0.64 1.71
CA ASP A 133 -10.02 -1.94 1.98
C ASP A 133 -8.73 -2.12 1.15
N VAL A 134 -7.63 -2.51 1.77
CA VAL A 134 -6.34 -2.71 1.09
C VAL A 134 -6.38 -3.81 0.03
N TYR A 135 -7.33 -4.76 0.17
CA TYR A 135 -7.59 -5.80 -0.82
C TYR A 135 -8.69 -5.42 -1.83
N ASN A 136 -9.08 -4.14 -1.89
CA ASN A 136 -9.91 -3.65 -2.97
C ASN A 136 -9.23 -3.93 -4.32
N PRO A 137 -9.94 -4.45 -5.35
CA PRO A 137 -9.34 -4.78 -6.64
C PRO A 137 -8.57 -3.62 -7.28
N ASN A 138 -9.01 -2.38 -7.07
CA ASN A 138 -8.29 -1.21 -7.55
C ASN A 138 -6.96 -0.96 -6.81
N VAL A 139 -6.87 -1.28 -5.50
CA VAL A 139 -5.60 -1.23 -4.76
C VAL A 139 -4.67 -2.33 -5.26
N VAL A 140 -5.16 -3.56 -5.33
CA VAL A 140 -4.39 -4.72 -5.82
C VAL A 140 -3.81 -4.40 -7.20
N ARG A 141 -4.65 -3.94 -8.13
CA ARG A 141 -4.26 -3.61 -9.49
C ARG A 141 -3.29 -2.44 -9.57
N SER A 142 -3.60 -1.32 -8.92
CA SER A 142 -2.79 -0.10 -9.01
C SER A 142 -1.43 -0.22 -8.30
N SER A 143 -1.31 -1.14 -7.34
CA SER A 143 -0.04 -1.43 -6.67
C SER A 143 0.94 -2.22 -7.56
N VAL A 144 0.48 -2.85 -8.65
CA VAL A 144 1.32 -3.65 -9.57
C VAL A 144 2.13 -4.71 -8.80
N GLY A 145 1.50 -5.33 -7.80
CA GLY A 145 2.13 -6.33 -6.92
C GLY A 145 2.88 -5.77 -5.71
N CYS A 146 3.08 -4.45 -5.60
CA CYS A 146 3.76 -3.86 -4.43
C CYS A 146 2.94 -3.98 -3.13
N LEU A 147 1.65 -4.30 -3.20
CA LEU A 147 0.85 -4.74 -2.05
C LEU A 147 1.48 -5.97 -1.37
N PHE A 148 2.13 -6.82 -2.12
CA PHE A 148 2.65 -8.10 -1.66
C PHE A 148 4.12 -8.04 -1.23
N THR A 149 4.87 -7.03 -1.66
CA THR A 149 6.30 -6.85 -1.36
C THR A 149 6.55 -5.96 -0.16
N ASN A 150 5.64 -5.01 0.13
CA ASN A 150 5.77 -4.13 1.29
C ASN A 150 5.25 -4.79 2.59
N GLN A 151 5.85 -4.44 3.72
CA GLN A 151 5.21 -4.63 5.01
C GLN A 151 4.11 -3.58 5.18
N ILE A 152 2.89 -4.01 5.44
CA ILE A 152 1.74 -3.12 5.60
C ILE A 152 1.12 -3.34 6.99
N ALA A 153 0.81 -2.25 7.67
CA ALA A 153 -0.02 -2.29 8.87
C ALA A 153 -1.20 -1.33 8.76
N ILE A 154 -2.23 -1.61 9.53
CA ILE A 154 -3.48 -0.84 9.58
C ILE A 154 -3.81 -0.55 11.04
N GLY A 155 -4.22 0.69 11.33
CA GLY A 155 -4.65 1.09 12.67
C GLY A 155 -5.43 2.39 12.65
N THR A 156 -5.95 2.78 13.79
CA THR A 156 -6.47 4.13 14.00
C THR A 156 -5.33 5.13 14.14
N THR A 157 -5.58 6.41 13.91
CA THR A 157 -4.59 7.49 14.13
C THR A 157 -3.97 7.39 15.53
N VAL A 158 -4.78 7.16 16.56
CA VAL A 158 -4.30 7.07 17.95
C VAL A 158 -3.38 5.88 18.16
N GLU A 159 -3.75 4.71 17.65
CA GLU A 159 -2.91 3.50 17.75
C GLU A 159 -1.59 3.65 17.01
N VAL A 160 -1.61 4.25 15.81
CA VAL A 160 -0.39 4.46 15.01
C VAL A 160 0.54 5.46 15.68
N ILE A 161 0.05 6.59 16.18
CA ILE A 161 0.86 7.57 16.93
C ILE A 161 1.48 6.92 18.17
N ALA A 162 0.67 6.17 18.94
CA ALA A 162 1.17 5.48 20.12
C ALA A 162 2.25 4.45 19.79
N TYR A 163 2.06 3.70 18.68
CA TYR A 163 3.04 2.75 18.16
C TYR A 163 4.37 3.44 17.80
N LEU A 164 4.33 4.51 17.02
CA LEU A 164 5.52 5.24 16.58
C LEU A 164 6.29 5.82 17.77
N LYS A 165 5.60 6.45 18.74
CA LYS A 165 6.21 6.98 19.95
C LYS A 165 6.83 5.90 20.83
N LYS A 166 6.15 4.78 21.01
CA LYS A 166 6.69 3.62 21.77
C LYS A 166 8.01 3.11 21.19
N HIS A 167 8.19 3.20 19.85
CA HIS A 167 9.40 2.75 19.17
C HIS A 167 10.42 3.87 18.94
N ASN A 168 10.22 5.07 19.55
CA ASN A 168 11.09 6.23 19.39
C ASN A 168 11.28 6.65 17.92
N ILE A 169 10.24 6.56 17.11
CA ILE A 169 10.24 6.95 15.70
C ILE A 169 9.76 8.39 15.61
N ALA A 170 10.59 9.28 15.06
CA ALA A 170 10.25 10.68 14.83
C ALA A 170 9.14 10.80 13.79
N ILE A 171 8.13 11.63 14.06
CA ILE A 171 6.94 11.80 13.24
C ILE A 171 7.04 13.14 12.50
N TYR A 172 7.06 13.10 11.19
CA TYR A 172 7.05 14.28 10.32
C TYR A 172 5.75 14.31 9.52
N SER A 173 4.86 15.23 9.87
CA SER A 173 3.53 15.34 9.27
C SER A 173 3.48 16.38 8.17
N ALA A 174 3.13 15.96 6.95
CA ALA A 174 2.94 16.86 5.82
C ALA A 174 1.63 17.67 5.98
N THR A 175 1.75 18.94 6.31
CA THR A 175 0.61 19.83 6.58
C THR A 175 0.93 21.27 6.17
N LEU A 176 -0.10 22.10 5.98
CA LEU A 176 0.06 23.50 5.61
C LEU A 176 0.33 24.42 6.82
N GLN A 177 -0.06 24.00 8.03
CA GLN A 177 -0.01 24.85 9.22
C GLN A 177 1.26 24.58 10.05
N ASN A 178 1.90 25.67 10.50
CA ASN A 178 3.05 25.63 11.43
C ASN A 178 4.15 24.66 10.97
N SER A 179 4.48 24.71 9.68
CA SER A 179 5.37 23.75 9.05
C SER A 179 6.69 24.35 8.63
N ASN A 180 7.77 23.61 8.82
CA ASN A 180 9.06 23.88 8.22
C ASN A 180 9.13 23.31 6.81
N SER A 181 9.98 23.88 5.97
CA SER A 181 10.22 23.30 4.65
C SER A 181 10.85 21.91 4.78
N TYR A 182 10.31 20.92 4.09
CA TYR A 182 10.68 19.50 4.25
C TYR A 182 12.19 19.24 4.08
N HIS A 183 12.87 20.01 3.23
CA HIS A 183 14.28 19.77 2.88
C HIS A 183 15.26 20.27 3.93
N ILE A 184 14.83 21.04 4.94
CA ILE A 184 15.71 21.49 6.04
C ILE A 184 15.67 20.57 7.26
N GLU A 185 14.76 19.60 7.27
CA GLU A 185 14.63 18.63 8.37
C GLU A 185 15.62 17.47 8.22
N ASN A 186 15.90 16.80 9.34
CA ASN A 186 16.83 15.67 9.38
C ASN A 186 16.06 14.35 9.46
N TYR A 187 16.16 13.52 8.42
CA TYR A 187 15.51 12.21 8.31
C TYR A 187 16.49 11.04 8.48
N THR A 188 17.68 11.26 8.98
CA THR A 188 18.71 10.21 9.11
C THR A 188 18.50 9.26 10.28
N THR A 189 17.60 9.58 11.22
CA THR A 189 17.20 8.75 12.36
C THR A 189 15.90 8.01 12.08
N PRO A 190 15.42 7.10 12.97
CA PRO A 190 14.11 6.45 12.82
C PRO A 190 13.00 7.45 12.54
N THR A 191 12.35 7.33 11.37
CA THR A 191 11.48 8.37 10.80
C THR A 191 10.19 7.79 10.26
N ALA A 192 9.08 8.42 10.58
CA ALA A 192 7.78 8.24 9.92
C ALA A 192 7.39 9.54 9.19
N LEU A 193 7.17 9.44 7.89
CA LEU A 193 6.63 10.50 7.05
C LEU A 193 5.12 10.30 6.91
N VAL A 194 4.34 11.29 7.31
CA VAL A 194 2.88 11.18 7.38
C VAL A 194 2.25 12.06 6.32
N VAL A 195 1.39 11.47 5.51
CA VAL A 195 0.61 12.17 4.47
C VAL A 195 -0.89 11.94 4.68
N GLY A 196 -1.69 12.96 4.41
CA GLY A 196 -3.14 12.94 4.58
C GLY A 196 -3.90 12.96 3.25
N THR A 197 -5.20 13.19 3.35
CA THR A 197 -6.07 13.33 2.17
C THR A 197 -5.78 14.63 1.41
N GLU A 198 -6.03 14.61 0.12
CA GLU A 198 -5.88 15.80 -0.73
C GLU A 198 -6.87 16.92 -0.36
N ALA A 199 -8.04 16.56 0.16
CA ALA A 199 -9.13 17.52 0.44
C ALA A 199 -9.01 18.18 1.81
N THR A 200 -8.68 17.42 2.86
CA THR A 200 -8.70 17.90 4.25
C THR A 200 -7.36 17.82 4.95
N GLY A 201 -6.35 17.25 4.29
CA GLY A 201 -5.04 17.03 4.86
C GLY A 201 -5.06 16.03 6.01
N LEU A 202 -4.20 16.23 7.00
CA LEU A 202 -4.07 15.42 8.19
C LEU A 202 -5.00 15.91 9.31
N THR A 203 -5.51 14.98 10.11
CA THR A 203 -6.30 15.31 11.31
C THR A 203 -5.44 15.97 12.40
N GLU A 204 -6.10 16.66 13.33
CA GLU A 204 -5.43 17.42 14.38
C GLU A 204 -4.42 16.60 15.20
N PRO A 205 -4.69 15.35 15.61
CA PRO A 205 -3.72 14.57 16.38
C PRO A 205 -2.34 14.44 15.68
N TRP A 206 -2.31 14.32 14.35
CA TRP A 206 -1.03 14.30 13.66
C TRP A 206 -0.28 15.62 13.76
N ARG A 207 -0.99 16.75 13.65
CA ARG A 207 -0.37 18.08 13.73
C ARG A 207 0.18 18.40 15.12
N THR A 208 -0.48 17.89 16.17
CA THR A 208 -0.11 18.18 17.57
C THR A 208 0.91 17.21 18.14
N GLU A 209 0.88 15.95 17.68
CA GLU A 209 1.71 14.86 18.20
C GLU A 209 2.98 14.60 17.38
N SER A 210 3.16 15.34 16.28
CA SER A 210 4.36 15.25 15.44
C SER A 210 5.59 15.81 16.12
N THR A 211 6.73 15.23 15.80
CA THR A 211 8.06 15.81 16.10
C THR A 211 8.20 17.15 15.39
N GLN A 212 7.80 17.20 14.13
CA GLN A 212 7.78 18.41 13.30
C GLN A 212 6.72 18.31 12.22
N ASN A 213 5.99 19.41 11.99
CA ASN A 213 5.16 19.58 10.80
C ASN A 213 6.03 20.09 9.64
N ILE A 214 5.86 19.50 8.47
CA ILE A 214 6.64 19.78 7.28
C ILE A 214 5.75 20.17 6.11
N ILE A 215 6.30 20.97 5.19
CA ILE A 215 5.62 21.40 3.99
C ILE A 215 6.53 21.24 2.77
N ILE A 216 5.94 20.82 1.65
CA ILE A 216 6.54 20.94 0.32
C ILE A 216 6.13 22.31 -0.22
N PRO A 217 7.05 23.27 -0.39
CA PRO A 217 6.69 24.61 -0.85
C PRO A 217 6.06 24.57 -2.24
N MET A 218 4.84 25.05 -2.35
CA MET A 218 4.13 25.21 -3.63
C MET A 218 4.34 26.62 -4.17
N GLN A 219 4.64 26.75 -5.45
CA GLN A 219 4.92 28.07 -6.07
C GLN A 219 3.92 28.43 -7.18
N GLY A 220 2.91 27.60 -7.40
CA GLY A 220 1.83 27.81 -8.36
C GLY A 220 0.57 28.35 -7.70
N GLU A 221 -0.54 28.32 -8.45
CA GLU A 221 -1.86 28.77 -7.98
C GLU A 221 -2.54 27.76 -7.04
N ILE A 222 -2.18 26.49 -7.11
CA ILE A 222 -2.74 25.43 -6.26
C ILE A 222 -1.85 25.17 -5.06
N ASP A 223 -2.46 24.83 -3.93
CA ASP A 223 -1.81 24.64 -2.62
C ASP A 223 -1.52 23.18 -2.28
N SER A 224 -1.88 22.24 -3.16
CA SER A 224 -1.71 20.82 -2.93
C SER A 224 -1.37 20.07 -4.22
N MET A 225 -0.82 18.88 -4.08
CA MET A 225 -0.56 17.94 -5.16
C MET A 225 -1.12 16.57 -4.80
N ASN A 226 -1.16 15.65 -5.78
CA ASN A 226 -1.56 14.28 -5.51
C ASN A 226 -0.73 13.67 -4.36
N VAL A 227 -1.40 12.99 -3.43
CA VAL A 227 -0.77 12.46 -2.21
C VAL A 227 0.39 11.51 -2.49
N SER A 228 0.32 10.70 -3.55
CA SER A 228 1.41 9.79 -3.90
C SER A 228 2.64 10.52 -4.46
N VAL A 229 2.44 11.67 -5.10
CA VAL A 229 3.53 12.55 -5.56
C VAL A 229 4.19 13.21 -4.35
N ALA A 230 3.41 13.77 -3.43
CA ALA A 230 3.93 14.34 -2.20
C ALA A 230 4.75 13.31 -1.40
N ALA A 231 4.20 12.10 -1.22
CA ALA A 231 4.91 11.02 -0.55
C ALA A 231 6.23 10.65 -1.26
N ALA A 232 6.26 10.65 -2.60
CA ALA A 232 7.47 10.35 -3.34
C ALA A 232 8.57 11.41 -3.07
N ILE A 233 8.23 12.70 -3.12
CA ILE A 233 9.17 13.79 -2.83
C ILE A 233 9.76 13.62 -1.43
N LEU A 234 8.93 13.40 -0.42
CA LEU A 234 9.35 13.26 0.98
C LEU A 234 10.21 12.01 1.21
N LEU A 235 9.78 10.87 0.68
CA LEU A 235 10.51 9.61 0.84
C LEU A 235 11.88 9.65 0.15
N PHE A 236 11.96 10.18 -1.07
CA PHE A 236 13.23 10.26 -1.79
C PHE A 236 14.17 11.31 -1.22
N GLU A 237 13.67 12.38 -0.60
CA GLU A 237 14.51 13.26 0.21
C GLU A 237 15.08 12.55 1.43
N ALA A 238 14.25 11.81 2.17
CA ALA A 238 14.74 11.01 3.30
C ALA A 238 15.77 9.95 2.85
N LYS A 239 15.56 9.30 1.71
CA LYS A 239 16.52 8.34 1.14
C LYS A 239 17.82 9.04 0.72
N ARG A 240 17.75 10.22 0.10
CA ARG A 240 18.94 11.02 -0.25
C ARG A 240 19.80 11.29 0.98
N GLN A 241 19.18 11.70 2.09
CA GLN A 241 19.91 11.96 3.34
C GLN A 241 20.52 10.71 3.97
N ARG A 242 19.90 9.53 3.75
CA ARG A 242 20.36 8.23 4.25
C ARG A 242 21.40 7.55 3.34
N GLY A 243 21.68 8.12 2.16
CA GLY A 243 22.70 7.62 1.23
C GLY A 243 22.21 6.52 0.27
N PHE A 244 20.89 6.41 0.06
CA PHE A 244 20.19 5.39 -0.75
C PHE A 244 20.41 3.94 -0.35
#